data_a9d89187f1dc4caf1535953647254e69
#
_entry.id   a9d89187f1dc4caf1535953647254e69
#
_cell.length_a   1.000
_cell.length_b   1.000
_cell.length_c   1.000
_cell.angle_alpha   90.00
_cell.angle_beta   90.00
_cell.angle_gamma   90.00
#
_symmetry.space_group_name_H-M   'P 1'
#
loop_
_entity.id
_entity.type
_entity.pdbx_description
1 polymer ?
#
loop_
_entity_poly.entity_id
_entity_poly.type
_entity_poly.pdbx_seq_one_letter_code
_entity_poly.pdbx_strand_id
1 'polypeptide(L)'
;DERFFPRRFPADMSQNFFSRSIPVILFLGGAAALAWQLIWSHHLGIALGASARGVALTVATAMAGMTLGSLGCGRLLRNRAPRDPVLIYGLIELAIGLLALIPGALGDWIMTTDARVHRESPALATPFTILALALTIGPATLAMGATLPVMGLLAQGGGRPLSRFYASNTAGAATGTLIAAFFLMPKVGLGGTSLVLVLTHLFLALFCLALFVNTRGANSSATHARDENEATSGNAPDRESPGAGWLAYLSGAAAFILEVAWFRTLKSAWFSTADSLAVMLFCLLIALALGAALAPWWRARKQPLSISFIAAAILVVMMTPLIDRFDSVDLFQQSGALRQLSRLLMGLLVIGPPVVFIGISLPTLLDESSSPRGWARLYAVNTLGAVAGANLAAWILLPTIGPSASSSVAASFLV
;
A
#
# COMPACT_ATOMS: atom_id res chain seq x y z
N ASP A 1 28.40 32.08 28.40
CA ASP A 1 27.51 30.91 28.50
C ASP A 1 27.19 30.34 27.11
N GLU A 2 28.22 29.77 26.45
CA GLU A 2 28.13 29.14 25.12
C GLU A 2 27.97 27.59 25.17
N ARG A 3 27.37 27.02 26.22
CA ARG A 3 27.45 25.57 26.46
C ARG A 3 26.19 24.79 26.19
N PHE A 4 25.21 25.33 25.49
CA PHE A 4 23.93 24.61 25.24
C PHE A 4 23.48 24.51 23.78
N PHE A 5 24.35 24.70 22.79
CA PHE A 5 24.01 24.33 21.41
C PHE A 5 24.61 22.97 21.05
N PRO A 6 23.82 21.98 20.63
CA PRO A 6 24.35 20.69 20.19
C PRO A 6 25.28 20.92 18.99
N ARG A 7 26.45 20.29 19.02
CA ARG A 7 27.48 20.34 17.96
C ARG A 7 26.82 20.03 16.62
N ARG A 8 26.87 20.94 15.66
CA ARG A 8 26.42 20.74 14.28
C ARG A 8 27.20 19.57 13.70
N PHE A 9 26.48 18.58 13.18
CA PHE A 9 27.09 17.46 12.46
C PHE A 9 27.77 17.97 11.18
N PRO A 10 28.90 17.39 10.74
CA PRO A 10 29.51 17.66 9.45
C PRO A 10 28.50 17.45 8.31
N ALA A 11 28.59 18.25 7.24
CA ALA A 11 27.61 18.19 6.11
C ALA A 11 27.50 16.80 5.49
N ASP A 12 28.58 16.06 5.37
CA ASP A 12 28.61 14.68 4.89
C ASP A 12 27.87 13.71 5.83
N MET A 13 27.94 13.93 7.14
CA MET A 13 27.26 13.10 8.12
C MET A 13 25.75 13.36 8.11
N SER A 14 25.33 14.60 7.86
CA SER A 14 23.90 14.97 7.74
C SER A 14 23.25 14.38 6.48
N GLN A 15 23.93 14.39 5.34
CA GLN A 15 23.46 13.78 4.10
C GLN A 15 23.38 12.25 4.20
N ASN A 16 24.36 11.61 4.80
CA ASN A 16 24.36 10.17 5.03
C ASN A 16 23.23 9.74 6.00
N PHE A 17 23.01 10.51 7.07
CA PHE A 17 21.92 10.26 8.01
C PHE A 17 20.56 10.42 7.32
N PHE A 18 20.37 11.50 6.58
CA PHE A 18 19.15 11.75 5.79
C PHE A 18 18.85 10.60 4.84
N SER A 19 19.85 10.20 4.03
CA SER A 19 19.65 9.14 3.02
C SER A 19 19.33 7.76 3.61
N ARG A 20 19.75 7.48 4.86
CA ARG A 20 19.45 6.24 5.58
C ARG A 20 18.10 6.29 6.31
N SER A 21 17.67 7.47 6.73
CA SER A 21 16.42 7.64 7.49
C SER A 21 15.18 7.52 6.61
N ILE A 22 15.21 7.96 5.35
CA ILE A 22 14.05 7.93 4.46
C ILE A 22 13.44 6.52 4.31
N PRO A 23 14.20 5.45 4.01
CA PRO A 23 13.60 4.11 3.93
C PRO A 23 12.92 3.67 5.23
N VAL A 24 13.47 4.05 6.40
CA VAL A 24 12.89 3.71 7.71
C VAL A 24 11.56 4.45 7.92
N ILE A 25 11.52 5.74 7.57
CA ILE A 25 10.28 6.54 7.64
C ILE A 25 9.21 5.92 6.76
N LEU A 26 9.55 5.57 5.52
CA LEU A 26 8.62 4.94 4.57
C LEU A 26 8.16 3.57 5.04
N PHE A 27 9.04 2.79 5.65
CA PHE A 27 8.69 1.50 6.24
C PHE A 27 7.65 1.66 7.36
N LEU A 28 7.89 2.59 8.30
CA LEU A 28 6.97 2.85 9.41
C LEU A 28 5.64 3.45 8.93
N GLY A 29 5.67 4.35 7.95
CA GLY A 29 4.47 4.91 7.32
C GLY A 29 3.62 3.83 6.65
N GLY A 30 4.26 2.93 5.87
CA GLY A 30 3.59 1.78 5.27
C GLY A 30 3.01 0.83 6.32
N ALA A 31 3.75 0.56 7.40
CA ALA A 31 3.30 -0.28 8.50
C ALA A 31 2.03 0.27 9.16
N ALA A 32 2.02 1.56 9.47
CA ALA A 32 0.87 2.21 10.09
C ALA A 32 -0.33 2.30 9.13
N ALA A 33 -0.11 2.63 7.86
CA ALA A 33 -1.18 2.77 6.87
C ALA A 33 -1.97 1.46 6.68
N LEU A 34 -1.29 0.33 6.58
CA LEU A 34 -1.98 -0.95 6.37
C LEU A 34 -2.57 -1.51 7.67
N ALA A 35 -1.95 -1.24 8.82
CA ALA A 35 -2.57 -1.54 10.10
C ALA A 35 -3.91 -0.79 10.29
N TRP A 36 -4.03 0.46 9.84
CA TRP A 36 -5.30 1.18 9.79
C TRP A 36 -6.33 0.48 8.90
N GLN A 37 -5.93 0.02 7.73
CA GLN A 37 -6.84 -0.70 6.83
C GLN A 37 -7.39 -1.97 7.47
N LEU A 38 -6.58 -2.67 8.26
CA LEU A 38 -7.02 -3.85 9.02
C LEU A 38 -8.05 -3.47 10.10
N ILE A 39 -7.81 -2.38 10.86
CA ILE A 39 -8.74 -1.87 11.87
C ILE A 39 -10.08 -1.47 11.22
N TRP A 40 -10.02 -0.74 10.10
CA TRP A 40 -11.23 -0.34 9.38
C TRP A 40 -12.00 -1.55 8.84
N SER A 41 -11.31 -2.55 8.30
CA SER A 41 -11.93 -3.78 7.83
C SER A 41 -12.64 -4.53 8.96
N HIS A 42 -12.11 -4.46 10.18
CA HIS A 42 -12.74 -5.05 11.36
C HIS A 42 -13.96 -4.24 11.82
N HIS A 43 -13.83 -2.92 12.02
CA HIS A 43 -14.94 -2.05 12.43
C HIS A 43 -16.09 -2.05 11.42
N LEU A 44 -15.77 -1.88 10.14
CA LEU A 44 -16.78 -1.83 9.08
C LEU A 44 -17.35 -3.21 8.75
N GLY A 45 -16.56 -4.27 8.93
CA GLY A 45 -17.05 -5.64 8.83
C GLY A 45 -18.11 -5.97 9.88
N ILE A 46 -18.01 -5.42 11.09
CA ILE A 46 -19.06 -5.51 12.12
C ILE A 46 -20.26 -4.66 11.73
N ALA A 47 -20.02 -3.41 11.31
CA ALA A 47 -21.08 -2.44 11.02
C ALA A 47 -21.92 -2.81 9.78
N LEU A 48 -21.28 -3.31 8.71
CA LEU A 48 -21.90 -3.59 7.41
C LEU A 48 -22.21 -5.07 7.20
N GLY A 49 -22.05 -5.88 8.25
CA GLY A 49 -22.08 -7.34 8.16
C GLY A 49 -20.81 -7.90 7.49
N ALA A 50 -20.25 -8.98 8.02
CA ALA A 50 -19.02 -9.62 7.54
C ALA A 50 -19.21 -10.32 6.17
N SER A 51 -19.84 -9.64 5.23
CA SER A 51 -20.12 -10.14 3.87
C SER A 51 -18.94 -9.85 2.95
N ALA A 52 -18.74 -10.71 1.95
CA ALA A 52 -17.74 -10.48 0.91
C ALA A 52 -17.96 -9.13 0.18
N ARG A 53 -19.23 -8.70 0.07
CA ARG A 53 -19.61 -7.41 -0.52
C ARG A 53 -19.13 -6.22 0.31
N GLY A 54 -19.32 -6.26 1.64
CA GLY A 54 -18.87 -5.19 2.54
C GLY A 54 -17.35 -5.02 2.52
N VAL A 55 -16.62 -6.13 2.53
CA VAL A 55 -15.14 -6.11 2.40
C VAL A 55 -14.72 -5.53 1.04
N ALA A 56 -15.34 -5.98 -0.06
CA ALA A 56 -15.01 -5.48 -1.40
C ALA A 56 -15.30 -3.98 -1.54
N LEU A 57 -16.42 -3.47 -1.01
CA LEU A 57 -16.75 -2.04 -1.02
C LEU A 57 -15.75 -1.21 -0.20
N THR A 58 -15.34 -1.71 0.98
CA THR A 58 -14.34 -1.04 1.82
C THR A 58 -13.00 -0.92 1.10
N VAL A 59 -12.51 -2.02 0.50
CA VAL A 59 -11.27 -2.04 -0.28
C VAL A 59 -11.38 -1.14 -1.50
N ALA A 60 -12.48 -1.23 -2.26
CA ALA A 60 -12.70 -0.40 -3.45
C ALA A 60 -12.72 1.10 -3.10
N THR A 61 -13.37 1.48 -1.99
CA THR A 61 -13.40 2.88 -1.54
C THR A 61 -12.02 3.35 -1.11
N ALA A 62 -11.26 2.53 -0.37
CA ALA A 62 -9.90 2.85 0.02
C ALA A 62 -8.99 3.04 -1.21
N MET A 63 -9.05 2.14 -2.18
CA MET A 63 -8.28 2.22 -3.42
C MET A 63 -8.69 3.44 -4.27
N ALA A 64 -9.99 3.74 -4.36
CA ALA A 64 -10.48 4.94 -5.04
C ALA A 64 -9.94 6.22 -4.39
N GLY A 65 -9.95 6.30 -3.06
CA GLY A 65 -9.35 7.39 -2.29
C GLY A 65 -7.85 7.56 -2.62
N MET A 66 -7.08 6.47 -2.58
CA MET A 66 -5.65 6.50 -2.93
C MET A 66 -5.42 6.92 -4.38
N THR A 67 -6.24 6.47 -5.33
CA THR A 67 -6.19 6.90 -6.73
C THR A 67 -6.37 8.41 -6.85
N LEU A 68 -7.44 8.95 -6.26
CA LEU A 68 -7.77 10.39 -6.33
C LEU A 68 -6.69 11.22 -5.61
N GLY A 69 -6.22 10.77 -4.46
CA GLY A 69 -5.15 11.43 -3.71
C GLY A 69 -3.85 11.50 -4.48
N SER A 70 -3.44 10.41 -5.11
CA SER A 70 -2.24 10.36 -5.95
C SER A 70 -2.35 11.31 -7.15
N LEU A 71 -3.46 11.25 -7.91
CA LEU A 71 -3.69 12.13 -9.07
C LEU A 71 -3.75 13.60 -8.67
N GLY A 72 -4.45 13.93 -7.58
CA GLY A 72 -4.54 15.29 -7.06
C GLY A 72 -3.17 15.84 -6.66
N CYS A 73 -2.41 15.08 -5.87
CA CYS A 73 -1.07 15.43 -5.47
C CYS A 73 -0.12 15.57 -6.67
N GLY A 74 -0.15 14.64 -7.62
CA GLY A 74 0.69 14.70 -8.82
C GLY A 74 0.40 15.93 -9.71
N ARG A 75 -0.88 16.36 -9.78
CA ARG A 75 -1.25 17.62 -10.47
C ARG A 75 -0.73 18.85 -9.74
N LEU A 76 -0.87 18.87 -8.41
CA LEU A 76 -0.42 19.98 -7.58
C LEU A 76 1.10 20.16 -7.65
N LEU A 77 1.84 19.05 -7.56
CA LEU A 77 3.31 19.04 -7.59
C LEU A 77 3.87 19.40 -8.97
N ARG A 78 3.13 19.20 -10.05
CA ARG A 78 3.55 19.62 -11.40
C ARG A 78 3.77 21.13 -11.51
N ASN A 79 2.90 21.91 -10.88
CA ASN A 79 2.89 23.37 -11.02
C ASN A 79 3.71 24.06 -9.91
N ARG A 80 4.00 23.36 -8.83
CA ARG A 80 4.73 23.90 -7.68
C ARG A 80 5.55 22.75 -7.07
N ALA A 81 6.76 22.54 -7.60
CA ALA A 81 7.70 21.63 -6.96
C ALA A 81 7.98 22.14 -5.53
N PRO A 82 7.71 21.34 -4.51
CA PRO A 82 7.93 21.77 -3.13
C PRO A 82 9.43 21.89 -2.88
N ARG A 83 9.83 22.97 -2.18
CA ARG A 83 11.20 23.16 -1.75
C ARG A 83 11.68 22.08 -0.77
N ASP A 84 10.73 21.47 -0.04
CA ASP A 84 11.00 20.55 1.05
C ASP A 84 10.07 19.33 1.03
N PRO A 85 10.36 18.29 0.22
CA PRO A 85 9.50 17.11 0.12
C PRO A 85 9.36 16.33 1.44
N VAL A 86 10.38 16.39 2.33
CA VAL A 86 10.33 15.71 3.63
C VAL A 86 9.28 16.31 4.54
N LEU A 87 9.19 17.65 4.59
CA LEU A 87 8.17 18.32 5.40
C LEU A 87 6.77 17.97 4.90
N ILE A 88 6.57 17.96 3.58
CA ILE A 88 5.27 17.58 3.00
C ILE A 88 4.92 16.14 3.34
N TYR A 89 5.87 15.22 3.25
CA TYR A 89 5.66 13.84 3.65
C TYR A 89 5.21 13.76 5.13
N GLY A 90 5.91 14.46 6.03
CA GLY A 90 5.53 14.52 7.45
C GLY A 90 4.13 15.09 7.70
N LEU A 91 3.73 16.14 6.96
CA LEU A 91 2.38 16.70 7.05
C LEU A 91 1.31 15.73 6.54
N ILE A 92 1.59 14.97 5.49
CA ILE A 92 0.70 13.93 4.99
C ILE A 92 0.55 12.80 6.03
N GLU A 93 1.66 12.36 6.64
CA GLU A 93 1.62 11.36 7.70
C GLU A 93 0.76 11.83 8.90
N LEU A 94 0.92 13.08 9.33
CA LEU A 94 0.07 13.66 10.38
C LEU A 94 -1.40 13.66 9.97
N ALA A 95 -1.71 14.06 8.74
CA ALA A 95 -3.08 14.06 8.23
C ALA A 95 -3.67 12.65 8.20
N ILE A 96 -2.90 11.63 7.77
CA ILE A 96 -3.34 10.23 7.81
C ILE A 96 -3.70 9.82 9.23
N GLY A 97 -2.81 10.06 10.21
CA GLY A 97 -3.03 9.68 11.60
C GLY A 97 -4.30 10.29 12.20
N LEU A 98 -4.58 11.56 11.91
CA LEU A 98 -5.77 12.26 12.41
C LEU A 98 -7.06 11.82 11.69
N LEU A 99 -7.04 11.76 10.35
CA LEU A 99 -8.21 11.42 9.54
C LEU A 99 -8.60 9.94 9.70
N ALA A 100 -7.64 9.07 10.00
CA ALA A 100 -7.85 7.65 10.20
C ALA A 100 -8.70 7.32 11.45
N LEU A 101 -8.91 8.27 12.36
CA LEU A 101 -9.78 8.12 13.52
C LEU A 101 -11.28 8.27 13.19
N ILE A 102 -11.61 8.86 12.05
CA ILE A 102 -13.01 9.16 11.68
C ILE A 102 -13.90 7.90 11.69
N PRO A 103 -13.50 6.74 11.11
CA PRO A 103 -14.33 5.54 11.12
C PRO A 103 -14.63 5.03 12.53
N GLY A 104 -13.68 5.12 13.45
CA GLY A 104 -13.89 4.74 14.85
C GLY A 104 -14.84 5.70 15.59
N ALA A 105 -14.72 7.00 15.33
CA ALA A 105 -15.56 8.00 15.95
C ALA A 105 -17.02 7.98 15.45
N LEU A 106 -17.25 7.61 14.19
CA LEU A 106 -18.57 7.59 13.56
C LEU A 106 -19.15 6.18 13.41
N GLY A 107 -18.46 5.14 13.86
CA GLY A 107 -18.84 3.73 13.62
C GLY A 107 -20.24 3.39 14.10
N ASP A 108 -20.61 3.75 15.31
CA ASP A 108 -21.94 3.47 15.90
C ASP A 108 -23.05 4.19 15.14
N TRP A 109 -22.81 5.45 14.76
CA TRP A 109 -23.77 6.22 13.98
C TRP A 109 -23.97 5.62 12.58
N ILE A 110 -22.89 5.19 11.91
CA ILE A 110 -22.98 4.51 10.62
C ILE A 110 -23.77 3.22 10.74
N MET A 111 -23.45 2.38 11.72
CA MET A 111 -24.12 1.09 11.94
C MET A 111 -25.63 1.26 12.15
N THR A 112 -26.01 2.19 13.03
CA THR A 112 -27.42 2.43 13.34
C THR A 112 -28.19 3.03 12.15
N THR A 113 -27.55 3.92 11.41
CA THR A 113 -28.14 4.56 10.23
C THR A 113 -28.24 3.59 9.05
N ASP A 114 -27.20 2.79 8.79
CA ASP A 114 -27.20 1.77 7.75
C ASP A 114 -28.31 0.74 7.99
N ALA A 115 -28.44 0.26 9.21
CA ALA A 115 -29.51 -0.67 9.61
C ALA A 115 -30.92 -0.06 9.43
N ARG A 116 -31.08 1.24 9.66
CA ARG A 116 -32.34 1.96 9.42
C ARG A 116 -32.63 2.07 7.92
N VAL A 117 -31.64 2.51 7.12
CA VAL A 117 -31.80 2.66 5.67
C VAL A 117 -32.11 1.32 5.01
N HIS A 118 -31.47 0.23 5.44
CA HIS A 118 -31.77 -1.11 4.93
C HIS A 118 -33.21 -1.54 5.20
N ARG A 119 -33.80 -1.15 6.33
CA ARG A 119 -35.20 -1.49 6.68
C ARG A 119 -36.22 -0.61 5.99
N GLU A 120 -35.99 0.71 5.97
CA GLU A 120 -36.97 1.69 5.52
C GLU A 120 -36.87 1.97 4.01
N SER A 121 -35.69 1.85 3.43
CA SER A 121 -35.43 2.19 2.03
C SER A 121 -34.34 1.30 1.42
N PRO A 122 -34.61 -0.01 1.17
CA PRO A 122 -33.61 -0.96 0.69
C PRO A 122 -32.89 -0.53 -0.60
N ALA A 123 -33.55 0.24 -1.48
CA ALA A 123 -32.98 0.76 -2.71
C ALA A 123 -31.84 1.79 -2.44
N LEU A 124 -31.89 2.47 -1.31
CA LEU A 124 -30.87 3.47 -0.91
C LEU A 124 -29.76 2.85 -0.06
N ALA A 125 -29.86 1.60 0.34
CA ALA A 125 -28.89 0.95 1.23
C ALA A 125 -27.47 0.96 0.65
N THR A 126 -27.28 0.43 -0.56
CA THR A 126 -25.94 0.41 -1.21
C THR A 126 -25.38 1.81 -1.48
N PRO A 127 -26.11 2.79 -2.05
CA PRO A 127 -25.65 4.17 -2.17
C PRO A 127 -25.26 4.81 -0.82
N PHE A 128 -26.04 4.58 0.24
CA PHE A 128 -25.72 5.07 1.57
C PHE A 128 -24.43 4.48 2.11
N THR A 129 -24.25 3.15 2.00
CA THR A 129 -23.02 2.48 2.45
C THR A 129 -21.80 3.03 1.72
N ILE A 130 -21.87 3.21 0.38
CA ILE A 130 -20.77 3.78 -0.42
C ILE A 130 -20.45 5.20 0.06
N LEU A 131 -21.46 6.04 0.27
CA LEU A 131 -21.26 7.41 0.74
C LEU A 131 -20.66 7.45 2.15
N ALA A 132 -21.16 6.60 3.07
CA ALA A 132 -20.63 6.49 4.42
C ALA A 132 -19.15 6.08 4.44
N LEU A 133 -18.79 5.08 3.62
CA LEU A 133 -17.40 4.68 3.44
C LEU A 133 -16.55 5.81 2.84
N ALA A 134 -17.04 6.48 1.80
CA ALA A 134 -16.32 7.57 1.16
C ALA A 134 -16.04 8.74 2.12
N LEU A 135 -16.99 9.06 3.00
CA LEU A 135 -16.84 10.14 3.97
C LEU A 135 -15.98 9.78 5.18
N THR A 136 -15.90 8.50 5.53
CA THR A 136 -15.16 8.04 6.72
C THR A 136 -13.73 7.63 6.42
N ILE A 137 -13.52 6.68 5.51
CA ILE A 137 -12.16 6.23 5.16
C ILE A 137 -11.56 7.04 4.01
N GLY A 138 -12.39 7.66 3.17
CA GLY A 138 -11.96 8.43 1.99
C GLY A 138 -10.91 9.50 2.31
N PRO A 139 -11.12 10.38 3.31
CA PRO A 139 -10.14 11.43 3.63
C PRO A 139 -8.75 10.90 3.97
N ALA A 140 -8.67 9.85 4.80
CA ALA A 140 -7.38 9.23 5.15
C ALA A 140 -6.72 8.56 3.94
N THR A 141 -7.50 7.85 3.11
CA THR A 141 -6.97 7.18 1.93
C THR A 141 -6.57 8.15 0.82
N LEU A 142 -7.22 9.30 0.70
CA LEU A 142 -6.74 10.41 -0.15
C LEU A 142 -5.33 10.86 0.29
N ALA A 143 -5.13 11.06 1.59
CA ALA A 143 -3.81 11.41 2.12
C ALA A 143 -2.78 10.29 1.88
N MET A 144 -3.15 9.01 2.08
CA MET A 144 -2.29 7.87 1.76
C MET A 144 -1.89 7.85 0.27
N GLY A 145 -2.82 8.14 -0.64
CA GLY A 145 -2.52 8.21 -2.08
C GLY A 145 -1.53 9.31 -2.45
N ALA A 146 -1.52 10.42 -1.71
CA ALA A 146 -0.59 11.52 -1.92
C ALA A 146 0.86 11.19 -1.54
N THR A 147 1.11 10.14 -0.76
CA THR A 147 2.47 9.76 -0.33
C THR A 147 3.36 9.34 -1.50
N LEU A 148 2.84 8.64 -2.51
CA LEU A 148 3.65 8.11 -3.61
C LEU A 148 4.31 9.19 -4.48
N PRO A 149 3.61 10.23 -4.98
CA PRO A 149 4.26 11.31 -5.72
C PRO A 149 5.33 12.04 -4.90
N VAL A 150 5.11 12.22 -3.60
CA VAL A 150 6.10 12.83 -2.69
C VAL A 150 7.30 11.90 -2.46
N MET A 151 7.04 10.58 -2.36
CA MET A 151 8.08 9.55 -2.30
C MET A 151 9.00 9.59 -3.53
N GLY A 152 8.42 9.85 -4.72
CA GLY A 152 9.17 10.06 -5.96
C GLY A 152 10.13 11.25 -5.88
N LEU A 153 9.69 12.38 -5.32
CA LEU A 153 10.55 13.55 -5.09
C LEU A 153 11.69 13.26 -4.09
N LEU A 154 11.40 12.50 -3.03
CA LEU A 154 12.41 12.06 -2.06
C LEU A 154 13.45 11.14 -2.72
N ALA A 155 13.01 10.28 -3.64
CA ALA A 155 13.87 9.37 -4.39
C ALA A 155 14.81 10.15 -5.33
N GLN A 156 14.28 11.12 -6.07
CA GLN A 156 15.07 12.00 -6.93
C GLN A 156 16.11 12.81 -6.14
N GLY A 157 15.70 13.44 -5.05
CA GLY A 157 16.61 14.21 -4.19
C GLY A 157 17.72 13.36 -3.55
N GLY A 158 17.48 12.06 -3.33
CA GLY A 158 18.44 11.11 -2.80
C GLY A 158 19.26 10.33 -3.85
N GLY A 159 19.01 10.54 -5.15
CA GLY A 159 19.67 9.81 -6.24
C GLY A 159 19.42 8.29 -6.21
N ARG A 160 18.28 7.86 -5.66
CA ARG A 160 17.91 6.44 -5.52
C ARG A 160 16.69 6.12 -6.38
N PRO A 161 16.59 4.89 -6.91
CA PRO A 161 15.40 4.48 -7.65
C PRO A 161 14.17 4.46 -6.71
N LEU A 162 13.02 4.92 -7.22
CA LEU A 162 11.76 5.00 -6.48
C LEU A 162 11.28 3.61 -6.05
N SER A 163 11.59 2.58 -6.85
CA SER A 163 11.30 1.18 -6.53
C SER A 163 11.83 0.72 -5.18
N ARG A 164 13.01 1.19 -4.75
CA ARG A 164 13.56 0.86 -3.41
C ARG A 164 12.75 1.48 -2.29
N PHE A 165 12.26 2.68 -2.47
CA PHE A 165 11.41 3.36 -1.48
C PHE A 165 10.03 2.70 -1.44
N TYR A 166 9.49 2.36 -2.60
CA TYR A 166 8.27 1.58 -2.71
C TYR A 166 8.40 0.21 -2.02
N ALA A 167 9.52 -0.50 -2.23
CA ALA A 167 9.80 -1.76 -1.57
C ALA A 167 9.84 -1.63 -0.04
N SER A 168 10.48 -0.57 0.48
CA SER A 168 10.53 -0.31 1.93
C SER A 168 9.14 -0.04 2.50
N ASN A 169 8.36 0.80 1.85
CA ASN A 169 6.97 1.10 2.25
C ASN A 169 6.09 -0.16 2.25
N THR A 170 6.18 -0.97 1.20
CA THR A 170 5.38 -2.20 1.07
C THR A 170 5.83 -3.28 2.06
N ALA A 171 7.14 -3.40 2.35
CA ALA A 171 7.64 -4.29 3.39
C ALA A 171 7.16 -3.84 4.79
N GLY A 172 7.12 -2.53 5.03
CA GLY A 172 6.52 -1.95 6.22
C GLY A 172 5.04 -2.33 6.33
N ALA A 173 4.28 -2.16 5.26
CA ALA A 173 2.86 -2.52 5.18
C ALA A 173 2.63 -3.99 5.54
N ALA A 174 3.44 -4.91 5.00
CA ALA A 174 3.40 -6.33 5.35
C ALA A 174 3.63 -6.56 6.84
N THR A 175 4.71 -5.98 7.38
CA THR A 175 5.08 -6.13 8.79
C THR A 175 4.03 -5.55 9.72
N GLY A 176 3.49 -4.36 9.39
CA GLY A 176 2.43 -3.68 10.13
C GLY A 176 1.16 -4.52 10.24
N THR A 177 0.79 -5.22 9.17
CA THR A 177 -0.36 -6.13 9.16
C THR A 177 -0.20 -7.24 10.19
N LEU A 178 0.96 -7.92 10.25
CA LEU A 178 1.20 -8.98 11.24
C LEU A 178 1.24 -8.42 12.65
N ILE A 179 1.95 -7.31 12.86
CA ILE A 179 2.07 -6.71 14.20
C ILE A 179 0.68 -6.27 14.70
N ALA A 180 -0.13 -5.64 13.85
CA ALA A 180 -1.48 -5.23 14.22
C ALA A 180 -2.37 -6.45 14.56
N ALA A 181 -2.43 -7.46 13.67
CA ALA A 181 -3.32 -8.61 13.82
C ALA A 181 -2.96 -9.52 15.00
N PHE A 182 -1.67 -9.84 15.16
CA PHE A 182 -1.24 -10.87 16.11
C PHE A 182 -0.69 -10.33 17.44
N PHE A 183 -0.34 -9.03 17.50
CA PHE A 183 0.22 -8.45 18.72
C PHE A 183 -0.59 -7.28 19.25
N LEU A 184 -0.88 -6.25 18.45
CA LEU A 184 -1.53 -5.06 18.97
C LEU A 184 -3.02 -5.30 19.28
N MET A 185 -3.80 -5.71 18.28
CA MET A 185 -5.24 -5.93 18.47
C MET A 185 -5.55 -6.93 19.57
N PRO A 186 -4.87 -8.09 19.71
CA PRO A 186 -5.12 -9.01 20.80
C PRO A 186 -4.69 -8.50 22.18
N LYS A 187 -3.63 -7.66 22.27
CA LYS A 187 -3.09 -7.23 23.56
C LYS A 187 -3.70 -5.93 24.08
N VAL A 188 -3.93 -4.96 23.20
CA VAL A 188 -4.39 -3.61 23.59
C VAL A 188 -5.75 -3.24 22.98
N GLY A 189 -6.38 -4.16 22.25
CA GLY A 189 -7.67 -3.94 21.59
C GLY A 189 -7.59 -2.96 20.41
N LEU A 190 -8.76 -2.70 19.81
CA LEU A 190 -8.84 -1.79 18.64
C LEU A 190 -8.48 -0.35 19.01
N GLY A 191 -8.99 0.15 20.16
CA GLY A 191 -8.71 1.52 20.63
C GLY A 191 -7.23 1.74 20.96
N GLY A 192 -6.61 0.80 21.68
CA GLY A 192 -5.17 0.84 21.99
C GLY A 192 -4.31 0.74 20.71
N THR A 193 -4.70 -0.10 19.75
CA THR A 193 -4.01 -0.18 18.45
C THR A 193 -4.13 1.13 17.69
N SER A 194 -5.32 1.74 17.64
CA SER A 194 -5.53 3.05 17.01
C SER A 194 -4.63 4.12 17.63
N LEU A 195 -4.51 4.14 18.97
CA LEU A 195 -3.62 5.07 19.66
C LEU A 195 -2.16 4.87 19.26
N VAL A 196 -1.67 3.63 19.20
CA VAL A 196 -0.30 3.30 18.76
C VAL A 196 -0.07 3.83 17.35
N LEU A 197 -1.03 3.65 16.43
CA LEU A 197 -0.89 4.10 15.05
C LEU A 197 -0.88 5.64 14.94
N VAL A 198 -1.74 6.34 15.68
CA VAL A 198 -1.70 7.81 15.75
C VAL A 198 -0.36 8.32 16.27
N LEU A 199 0.15 7.71 17.35
CA LEU A 199 1.46 8.06 17.89
C LEU A 199 2.60 7.77 16.89
N THR A 200 2.48 6.72 16.09
CA THR A 200 3.43 6.42 14.99
C THR A 200 3.41 7.52 13.94
N HIS A 201 2.24 7.95 13.46
CA HIS A 201 2.12 9.04 12.50
C HIS A 201 2.60 10.38 13.08
N LEU A 202 2.30 10.67 14.34
CA LEU A 202 2.82 11.86 15.03
C LEU A 202 4.35 11.82 15.12
N PHE A 203 4.93 10.68 15.49
CA PHE A 203 6.37 10.48 15.51
C PHE A 203 6.98 10.73 14.14
N LEU A 204 6.40 10.18 13.07
CA LEU A 204 6.88 10.37 11.70
C LEU A 204 6.84 11.85 11.29
N ALA A 205 5.74 12.56 11.62
CA ALA A 205 5.60 13.98 11.34
C ALA A 205 6.66 14.82 12.07
N LEU A 206 6.87 14.58 13.36
CA LEU A 206 7.87 15.26 14.17
C LEU A 206 9.30 14.94 13.71
N PHE A 207 9.56 13.69 13.34
CA PHE A 207 10.86 13.28 12.82
C PHE A 207 11.16 13.92 11.45
N CYS A 208 10.18 13.99 10.56
CA CYS A 208 10.31 14.72 9.30
C CYS A 208 10.53 16.22 9.52
N LEU A 209 9.85 16.82 10.49
CA LEU A 209 10.07 18.22 10.88
C LEU A 209 11.49 18.44 11.41
N ALA A 210 11.99 17.54 12.25
CA ALA A 210 13.35 17.61 12.78
C ALA A 210 14.41 17.49 11.65
N LEU A 211 14.20 16.57 10.70
CA LEU A 211 15.05 16.45 9.51
C LEU A 211 15.07 17.74 8.70
N PHE A 212 13.90 18.33 8.46
CA PHE A 212 13.75 19.58 7.74
C PHE A 212 14.49 20.74 8.40
N VAL A 213 14.33 20.92 9.70
CA VAL A 213 15.02 21.99 10.46
C VAL A 213 16.54 21.83 10.40
N ASN A 214 17.03 20.60 10.56
CA ASN A 214 18.47 20.30 10.52
C ASN A 214 19.08 20.54 9.13
N THR A 215 18.36 20.22 8.04
CA THR A 215 18.88 20.44 6.67
C THR A 215 18.89 21.92 6.29
N ARG A 216 17.94 22.73 6.73
CA ARG A 216 17.97 24.19 6.51
C ARG A 216 19.14 24.88 7.22
N GLY A 217 19.46 24.44 8.42
CA GLY A 217 20.59 24.96 9.15
C GLY A 217 21.96 24.72 8.48
N ALA A 218 22.09 23.62 7.72
CA ALA A 218 23.28 23.28 6.96
C ALA A 218 23.42 24.05 5.63
N ASN A 219 22.29 24.29 4.93
CA ASN A 219 22.27 24.93 3.63
C ASN A 219 22.40 26.48 3.69
N SER A 220 22.14 27.12 4.81
CA SER A 220 22.27 28.56 4.95
C SER A 220 23.72 29.06 4.74
N SER A 221 24.71 28.18 4.78
CA SER A 221 26.13 28.49 4.56
C SER A 221 26.60 28.25 3.10
N ALA A 222 25.74 27.68 2.21
CA ALA A 222 26.12 27.29 0.85
C ALA A 222 25.31 27.99 -0.30
N THR A 223 24.52 29.03 0.04
CA THR A 223 23.46 29.55 -0.87
C THR A 223 23.98 30.54 -1.94
N HIS A 224 25.28 30.73 -2.16
CA HIS A 224 25.75 31.69 -3.18
C HIS A 224 26.21 31.08 -4.53
N ALA A 225 26.08 29.77 -4.74
CA ALA A 225 26.64 29.14 -5.96
C ALA A 225 25.68 28.30 -6.79
N ARG A 226 24.37 28.23 -6.47
CA ARG A 226 23.46 27.23 -7.08
C ARG A 226 22.24 27.74 -7.86
N ASP A 227 22.00 29.05 -7.83
CA ASP A 227 20.72 29.62 -8.38
C ASP A 227 20.63 29.72 -9.92
N GLU A 228 21.68 29.44 -10.68
CA GLU A 228 21.65 29.62 -12.15
C GLU A 228 21.41 28.36 -12.98
N ASN A 229 21.49 27.15 -12.40
CA ASN A 229 21.38 25.90 -13.17
C ASN A 229 20.09 25.09 -12.96
N GLU A 230 19.20 25.49 -12.05
CA GLU A 230 17.97 24.69 -11.76
C GLU A 230 16.73 25.13 -12.58
N ALA A 231 16.78 26.23 -13.30
CA ALA A 231 15.63 26.76 -14.05
C ALA A 231 15.27 25.96 -15.34
N THR A 232 16.09 25.04 -15.78
CA THR A 232 15.92 24.35 -17.08
C THR A 232 15.45 22.89 -16.99
N SER A 233 15.30 22.31 -15.81
CA SER A 233 14.92 20.89 -15.66
C SER A 233 13.40 20.60 -15.61
N GLY A 234 12.55 21.62 -15.68
CA GLY A 234 11.10 21.49 -15.42
C GLY A 234 10.23 20.96 -16.57
N ASN A 235 10.75 20.79 -17.78
CA ASN A 235 9.93 20.49 -18.97
C ASN A 235 10.44 19.35 -19.87
N ALA A 236 11.18 18.38 -19.34
CA ALA A 236 11.40 17.17 -20.12
C ALA A 236 10.05 16.44 -20.29
N PRO A 237 9.62 16.14 -21.53
CA PRO A 237 8.39 15.39 -21.73
C PRO A 237 8.52 14.03 -21.06
N ASP A 238 7.48 13.62 -20.29
CA ASP A 238 7.39 12.29 -19.73
C ASP A 238 7.52 11.27 -20.88
N ARG A 239 8.65 10.62 -20.99
CA ARG A 239 8.85 9.50 -21.90
C ARG A 239 8.29 8.23 -21.25
N GLU A 240 6.96 8.17 -21.12
CA GLU A 240 6.34 6.91 -20.75
C GLU A 240 6.43 5.93 -21.94
N SER A 241 6.85 4.69 -21.68
CA SER A 241 6.82 3.64 -22.69
C SER A 241 5.39 3.45 -23.21
N PRO A 242 5.18 3.30 -24.53
CA PRO A 242 3.87 2.97 -25.06
C PRO A 242 3.32 1.71 -24.35
N GLY A 243 2.10 1.80 -23.80
CA GLY A 243 1.50 0.68 -23.08
C GLY A 243 1.78 0.60 -21.57
N ALA A 244 2.65 1.45 -21.00
CA ALA A 244 2.97 1.44 -19.57
C ALA A 244 1.71 1.51 -18.68
N GLY A 245 0.73 2.33 -19.05
CA GLY A 245 -0.54 2.42 -18.36
C GLY A 245 -1.33 1.09 -18.37
N TRP A 246 -1.37 0.39 -19.51
CA TRP A 246 -2.04 -0.91 -19.60
C TRP A 246 -1.33 -1.98 -18.76
N LEU A 247 -0.01 -2.03 -18.80
CA LEU A 247 0.77 -2.96 -17.96
C LEU A 247 0.53 -2.69 -16.47
N ALA A 248 0.50 -1.43 -16.06
CA ALA A 248 0.17 -1.05 -14.69
C ALA A 248 -1.27 -1.47 -14.32
N TYR A 249 -2.25 -1.24 -15.19
CA TYR A 249 -3.64 -1.64 -14.96
C TYR A 249 -3.80 -3.15 -14.82
N LEU A 250 -3.26 -3.92 -15.76
CA LEU A 250 -3.38 -5.37 -15.79
C LEU A 250 -2.68 -6.02 -14.59
N SER A 251 -1.50 -5.52 -14.20
CA SER A 251 -0.81 -6.01 -13.00
C SER A 251 -1.59 -5.78 -11.72
N GLY A 252 -2.22 -4.59 -11.58
CA GLY A 252 -3.10 -4.28 -10.46
C GLY A 252 -4.35 -5.16 -10.44
N ALA A 253 -5.01 -5.33 -11.60
CA ALA A 253 -6.19 -6.17 -11.73
C ALA A 253 -5.89 -7.64 -11.38
N ALA A 254 -4.82 -8.21 -11.95
CA ALA A 254 -4.42 -9.58 -11.68
C ALA A 254 -4.07 -9.79 -10.19
N ALA A 255 -3.29 -8.89 -9.59
CA ALA A 255 -2.92 -8.98 -8.18
C ALA A 255 -4.15 -9.03 -7.26
N PHE A 256 -5.15 -8.19 -7.51
CA PHE A 256 -6.35 -8.13 -6.66
C PHE A 256 -7.38 -9.23 -6.96
N ILE A 257 -7.44 -9.74 -8.19
CA ILE A 257 -8.21 -10.98 -8.46
C ILE A 257 -7.62 -12.13 -7.64
N LEU A 258 -6.28 -12.28 -7.63
CA LEU A 258 -5.59 -13.31 -6.85
C LEU A 258 -5.79 -13.12 -5.35
N GLU A 259 -5.68 -11.88 -4.86
CA GLU A 259 -5.89 -11.55 -3.45
C GLU A 259 -7.27 -12.01 -2.98
N VAL A 260 -8.33 -11.65 -3.72
CA VAL A 260 -9.71 -11.99 -3.35
C VAL A 260 -9.96 -13.51 -3.49
N ALA A 261 -9.42 -14.15 -4.53
CA ALA A 261 -9.55 -15.58 -4.75
C ALA A 261 -8.84 -16.40 -3.66
N TRP A 262 -7.58 -16.08 -3.38
CA TRP A 262 -6.79 -16.76 -2.37
C TRP A 262 -7.29 -16.51 -0.95
N PHE A 263 -7.75 -15.28 -0.64
CA PHE A 263 -8.40 -15.02 0.63
C PHE A 263 -9.61 -15.93 0.86
N ARG A 264 -10.44 -16.13 -0.17
CA ARG A 264 -11.59 -17.02 -0.10
C ARG A 264 -11.18 -18.46 0.21
N THR A 265 -10.15 -18.98 -0.47
CA THR A 265 -9.63 -20.34 -0.26
C THR A 265 -9.03 -20.50 1.14
N LEU A 266 -8.16 -19.56 1.55
CA LEU A 266 -7.51 -19.62 2.85
C LEU A 266 -8.50 -19.47 4.01
N LYS A 267 -9.51 -18.61 3.87
CA LYS A 267 -10.59 -18.49 4.84
C LYS A 267 -11.35 -19.80 5.01
N SER A 268 -11.60 -20.52 3.93
CA SER A 268 -12.27 -21.84 3.99
C SER A 268 -11.37 -22.89 4.63
N ALA A 269 -10.09 -22.92 4.29
CA ALA A 269 -9.12 -23.90 4.80
C ALA A 269 -8.81 -23.71 6.30
N TRP A 270 -8.73 -22.46 6.77
CA TRP A 270 -8.27 -22.16 8.12
C TRP A 270 -9.37 -21.79 9.12
N PHE A 271 -10.62 -21.71 8.67
CA PHE A 271 -11.80 -21.37 9.48
C PHE A 271 -11.67 -20.09 10.31
N SER A 272 -10.75 -19.19 9.93
CA SER A 272 -10.51 -17.89 10.57
C SER A 272 -10.44 -16.80 9.53
N THR A 273 -11.23 -15.75 9.71
CA THR A 273 -11.25 -14.61 8.79
C THR A 273 -10.09 -13.66 9.06
N ALA A 274 -9.83 -13.35 10.33
CA ALA A 274 -8.78 -12.37 10.71
C ALA A 274 -7.38 -12.92 10.47
N ASP A 275 -7.11 -14.15 10.91
CA ASP A 275 -5.80 -14.79 10.74
C ASP A 275 -5.49 -15.02 9.25
N SER A 276 -6.48 -15.51 8.49
CA SER A 276 -6.33 -15.77 7.06
C SER A 276 -6.03 -14.49 6.29
N LEU A 277 -6.73 -13.39 6.61
CA LEU A 277 -6.49 -12.09 6.00
C LEU A 277 -5.09 -11.58 6.32
N ALA A 278 -4.68 -11.61 7.59
CA ALA A 278 -3.39 -11.08 8.02
C ALA A 278 -2.21 -11.86 7.42
N VAL A 279 -2.27 -13.20 7.44
CA VAL A 279 -1.21 -14.05 6.87
C VAL A 279 -1.16 -13.88 5.35
N MET A 280 -2.31 -13.90 4.67
CA MET A 280 -2.36 -13.72 3.22
C MET A 280 -1.81 -12.35 2.81
N LEU A 281 -2.27 -11.26 3.44
CA LEU A 281 -1.78 -9.91 3.14
C LEU A 281 -0.28 -9.79 3.40
N PHE A 282 0.23 -10.37 4.48
CA PHE A 282 1.67 -10.39 4.72
C PHE A 282 2.42 -11.10 3.61
N CYS A 283 2.00 -12.32 3.24
CA CYS A 283 2.67 -13.11 2.18
C CYS A 283 2.65 -12.36 0.84
N LEU A 284 1.51 -11.78 0.48
CA LEU A 284 1.35 -11.02 -0.75
C LEU A 284 2.22 -9.76 -0.75
N LEU A 285 2.17 -8.97 0.31
CA LEU A 285 2.88 -7.69 0.37
C LEU A 285 4.39 -7.86 0.51
N ILE A 286 4.87 -8.84 1.27
CA ILE A 286 6.32 -9.09 1.36
C ILE A 286 6.86 -9.58 0.00
N ALA A 287 6.07 -10.37 -0.73
CA ALA A 287 6.42 -10.79 -2.08
C ALA A 287 6.42 -9.62 -3.08
N LEU A 288 5.42 -8.71 -3.01
CA LEU A 288 5.43 -7.47 -3.78
C LEU A 288 6.63 -6.58 -3.44
N ALA A 289 6.99 -6.48 -2.15
CA ALA A 289 8.16 -5.72 -1.71
C ALA A 289 9.48 -6.31 -2.24
N LEU A 290 9.59 -7.64 -2.25
CA LEU A 290 10.74 -8.33 -2.86
C LEU A 290 10.80 -8.09 -4.37
N GLY A 291 9.67 -8.18 -5.07
CA GLY A 291 9.58 -7.83 -6.49
C GLY A 291 10.02 -6.38 -6.76
N ALA A 292 9.54 -5.44 -5.95
CA ALA A 292 9.92 -4.04 -6.04
C ALA A 292 11.43 -3.82 -5.78
N ALA A 293 12.00 -4.55 -4.82
CA ALA A 293 13.44 -4.49 -4.54
C ALA A 293 14.28 -5.06 -5.70
N LEU A 294 13.73 -6.00 -6.47
CA LEU A 294 14.36 -6.59 -7.67
C LEU A 294 14.22 -5.71 -8.91
N ALA A 295 13.30 -4.75 -8.96
CA ALA A 295 13.05 -3.91 -10.13
C ALA A 295 14.30 -3.19 -10.69
N PRO A 296 15.20 -2.58 -9.86
CA PRO A 296 16.41 -1.96 -10.37
C PRO A 296 17.35 -2.97 -11.07
N TRP A 297 17.45 -4.18 -10.54
CA TRP A 297 18.26 -5.25 -11.12
C TRP A 297 17.64 -5.76 -12.44
N TRP A 298 16.30 -5.88 -12.51
CA TRP A 298 15.55 -6.25 -13.71
C TRP A 298 15.82 -5.26 -14.84
N ARG A 299 15.70 -3.95 -14.54
CA ARG A 299 16.02 -2.87 -15.48
C ARG A 299 17.48 -2.87 -15.94
N ALA A 300 18.41 -3.05 -15.00
CA ALA A 300 19.83 -3.06 -15.32
C ALA A 300 20.19 -4.16 -16.33
N ARG A 301 19.44 -5.26 -16.32
CA ARG A 301 19.57 -6.37 -17.28
C ARG A 301 18.75 -6.21 -18.56
N LYS A 302 18.02 -5.08 -18.70
CA LYS A 302 17.17 -4.78 -19.85
C LYS A 302 16.14 -5.90 -20.14
N GLN A 303 15.67 -6.59 -19.09
CA GLN A 303 14.68 -7.65 -19.24
C GLN A 303 13.30 -7.04 -19.50
N PRO A 304 12.56 -7.50 -20.52
CA PRO A 304 11.21 -7.01 -20.76
C PRO A 304 10.23 -7.46 -19.65
N LEU A 305 9.26 -6.63 -19.34
CA LEU A 305 8.25 -6.96 -18.32
C LEU A 305 7.37 -8.15 -18.70
N SER A 306 7.24 -8.45 -20.00
CA SER A 306 6.51 -9.64 -20.46
C SER A 306 7.07 -10.93 -19.88
N ILE A 307 8.40 -11.04 -19.67
CA ILE A 307 9.00 -12.22 -19.04
C ILE A 307 8.51 -12.34 -17.58
N SER A 308 8.44 -11.24 -16.82
CA SER A 308 7.94 -11.30 -15.45
C SER A 308 6.46 -11.67 -15.41
N PHE A 309 5.65 -11.17 -16.32
CA PHE A 309 4.24 -11.51 -16.40
C PHE A 309 3.99 -12.95 -16.80
N ILE A 310 4.69 -13.48 -17.82
CA ILE A 310 4.59 -14.88 -18.21
C ILE A 310 5.05 -15.79 -17.07
N ALA A 311 6.15 -15.47 -16.38
CA ALA A 311 6.60 -16.23 -15.22
C ALA A 311 5.56 -16.22 -14.09
N ALA A 312 4.97 -15.07 -13.80
CA ALA A 312 3.91 -14.96 -12.82
C ALA A 312 2.69 -15.81 -13.21
N ALA A 313 2.24 -15.73 -14.47
CA ALA A 313 1.09 -16.51 -14.96
C ALA A 313 1.32 -18.02 -14.84
N ILE A 314 2.48 -18.51 -15.27
CA ILE A 314 2.85 -19.92 -15.13
C ILE A 314 2.84 -20.34 -13.66
N LEU A 315 3.45 -19.54 -12.77
CA LEU A 315 3.50 -19.85 -11.34
C LEU A 315 2.11 -19.80 -10.69
N VAL A 316 1.23 -18.87 -11.08
CA VAL A 316 -0.17 -18.87 -10.60
C VAL A 316 -0.85 -20.19 -10.93
N VAL A 317 -0.77 -20.62 -12.20
CA VAL A 317 -1.41 -21.89 -12.64
C VAL A 317 -0.81 -23.10 -11.91
N MET A 318 0.52 -23.14 -11.73
CA MET A 318 1.20 -24.23 -11.02
C MET A 318 0.88 -24.28 -9.52
N MET A 319 0.74 -23.11 -8.87
CA MET A 319 0.54 -23.02 -7.41
C MET A 319 -0.94 -23.14 -7.01
N THR A 320 -1.90 -22.84 -7.89
CA THR A 320 -3.34 -22.93 -7.58
C THR A 320 -3.74 -24.29 -7.01
N PRO A 321 -3.37 -25.45 -7.59
CA PRO A 321 -3.74 -26.76 -7.02
C PRO A 321 -3.15 -27.04 -5.63
N LEU A 322 -2.03 -26.38 -5.28
CA LEU A 322 -1.42 -26.49 -3.95
C LEU A 322 -2.20 -25.69 -2.92
N ILE A 323 -2.68 -24.49 -3.30
CA ILE A 323 -3.54 -23.66 -2.44
C ILE A 323 -4.87 -24.38 -2.15
N ASP A 324 -5.44 -25.04 -3.14
CA ASP A 324 -6.71 -25.76 -3.00
C ASP A 324 -6.62 -26.97 -2.04
N ARG A 325 -5.40 -27.44 -1.75
CA ARG A 325 -5.15 -28.55 -0.83
C ARG A 325 -4.70 -28.11 0.57
N PHE A 326 -4.74 -26.85 0.89
CA PHE A 326 -4.31 -26.34 2.19
C PHE A 326 -5.12 -26.88 3.37
N ASP A 327 -6.39 -27.27 3.14
CA ASP A 327 -7.25 -27.90 4.12
C ASP A 327 -6.84 -29.34 4.47
N SER A 328 -6.18 -30.05 3.55
CA SER A 328 -5.77 -31.45 3.71
C SER A 328 -4.40 -31.63 4.34
N VAL A 329 -3.68 -30.56 4.68
CA VAL A 329 -2.32 -30.65 5.26
C VAL A 329 -2.38 -30.63 6.77
N ASP A 330 -2.08 -31.79 7.39
CA ASP A 330 -2.10 -32.02 8.85
C ASP A 330 -1.21 -31.08 9.69
N LEU A 331 -0.31 -30.33 9.06
CA LEU A 331 0.52 -29.32 9.72
C LEU A 331 -0.30 -28.26 10.47
N PHE A 332 -1.59 -28.13 10.14
CA PHE A 332 -2.50 -27.16 10.79
C PHE A 332 -3.18 -27.66 12.06
N GLN A 333 -3.02 -28.92 12.42
CA GLN A 333 -3.53 -29.48 13.69
C GLN A 333 -2.73 -29.02 14.92
N GLN A 334 -1.55 -28.45 14.71
CA GLN A 334 -0.74 -27.90 15.78
C GLN A 334 -1.41 -26.66 16.40
N SER A 335 -1.21 -26.43 17.68
CA SER A 335 -1.77 -25.28 18.41
C SER A 335 -0.78 -24.12 18.53
N GLY A 336 -1.28 -22.89 18.71
CA GLY A 336 -0.48 -21.73 19.07
C GLY A 336 0.43 -21.18 17.96
N ALA A 337 1.61 -20.72 18.35
CA ALA A 337 2.56 -20.02 17.46
C ALA A 337 3.08 -20.90 16.31
N LEU A 338 3.22 -22.20 16.52
CA LEU A 338 3.72 -23.13 15.50
C LEU A 338 2.72 -23.26 14.34
N ARG A 339 1.42 -23.27 14.63
CA ARG A 339 0.37 -23.24 13.60
C ARG A 339 0.44 -21.97 12.76
N GLN A 340 0.61 -20.81 13.38
CA GLN A 340 0.70 -19.54 12.63
C GLN A 340 1.98 -19.49 11.78
N LEU A 341 3.09 -20.00 12.30
CA LEU A 341 4.34 -20.09 11.56
C LEU A 341 4.21 -21.03 10.34
N SER A 342 3.60 -22.20 10.49
CA SER A 342 3.37 -23.13 9.38
C SER A 342 2.48 -22.53 8.29
N ARG A 343 1.38 -21.86 8.67
CA ARG A 343 0.52 -21.11 7.75
C ARG A 343 1.27 -20.03 6.97
N LEU A 344 2.11 -19.28 7.68
CA LEU A 344 2.96 -18.23 7.10
C LEU A 344 3.95 -18.81 6.09
N LEU A 345 4.68 -19.86 6.46
CA LEU A 345 5.66 -20.50 5.58
C LEU A 345 5.02 -21.10 4.33
N MET A 346 3.88 -21.78 4.49
CA MET A 346 3.14 -22.32 3.36
C MET A 346 2.57 -21.21 2.46
N GLY A 347 2.01 -20.15 3.06
CA GLY A 347 1.56 -18.99 2.30
C GLY A 347 2.71 -18.35 1.50
N LEU A 348 3.87 -18.14 2.11
CA LEU A 348 5.05 -17.63 1.43
C LEU A 348 5.54 -18.54 0.29
N LEU A 349 5.50 -19.84 0.50
CA LEU A 349 5.95 -20.81 -0.50
C LEU A 349 5.06 -20.81 -1.75
N VAL A 350 3.75 -20.62 -1.58
CA VAL A 350 2.78 -20.77 -2.67
C VAL A 350 2.36 -19.43 -3.26
N ILE A 351 2.07 -18.43 -2.41
CA ILE A 351 1.70 -17.06 -2.85
C ILE A 351 2.94 -16.26 -3.27
N GLY A 352 4.06 -16.47 -2.58
CA GLY A 352 5.27 -15.67 -2.78
C GLY A 352 5.80 -15.65 -4.21
N PRO A 353 6.15 -16.80 -4.83
CA PRO A 353 6.79 -16.82 -6.13
C PRO A 353 6.03 -16.08 -7.24
N PRO A 354 4.73 -16.32 -7.51
CA PRO A 354 4.01 -15.59 -8.55
C PRO A 354 3.91 -14.09 -8.26
N VAL A 355 3.71 -13.72 -6.98
CA VAL A 355 3.54 -12.32 -6.58
C VAL A 355 4.85 -11.53 -6.63
N VAL A 356 6.01 -12.16 -6.40
CA VAL A 356 7.31 -11.49 -6.62
C VAL A 356 7.44 -11.03 -8.07
N PHE A 357 7.07 -11.86 -9.04
CA PHE A 357 7.14 -11.49 -10.45
C PHE A 357 6.12 -10.39 -10.81
N ILE A 358 4.89 -10.43 -10.27
CA ILE A 358 3.92 -9.32 -10.42
C ILE A 358 4.50 -8.04 -9.81
N GLY A 359 5.15 -8.13 -8.65
CA GLY A 359 5.71 -7.03 -7.90
C GLY A 359 6.88 -6.30 -8.58
N ILE A 360 7.52 -6.88 -9.61
CA ILE A 360 8.53 -6.22 -10.43
C ILE A 360 7.92 -5.13 -11.32
N SER A 361 6.67 -5.30 -11.77
CA SER A 361 6.07 -4.52 -12.86
C SER A 361 5.91 -3.04 -12.54
N LEU A 362 5.06 -2.68 -11.57
CA LEU A 362 4.78 -1.29 -11.24
C LEU A 362 6.05 -0.52 -10.82
N PRO A 363 6.90 -1.03 -9.91
CA PRO A 363 8.14 -0.34 -9.54
C PRO A 363 9.10 -0.10 -10.71
N THR A 364 9.18 -1.03 -11.66
CA THR A 364 9.98 -0.84 -12.89
C THR A 364 9.43 0.33 -13.71
N LEU A 365 8.11 0.39 -13.92
CA LEU A 365 7.46 1.49 -14.64
C LEU A 365 7.61 2.83 -13.90
N LEU A 366 7.54 2.82 -12.57
CA LEU A 366 7.77 4.02 -11.76
C LEU A 366 9.21 4.54 -11.87
N ASP A 367 10.19 3.66 -11.95
CA ASP A 367 11.60 4.03 -12.14
C ASP A 367 11.91 4.53 -13.56
N GLU A 368 11.07 4.23 -14.55
CA GLU A 368 11.17 4.76 -15.92
C GLU A 368 10.59 6.17 -16.04
N SER A 369 9.63 6.51 -15.17
CA SER A 369 9.04 7.85 -15.11
C SER A 369 9.90 8.80 -14.29
N SER A 370 9.99 10.05 -14.71
CA SER A 370 10.82 11.07 -14.06
C SER A 370 10.01 12.23 -13.43
N SER A 371 8.66 12.19 -13.54
CA SER A 371 7.82 13.30 -13.08
C SER A 371 6.81 12.87 -12.02
N PRO A 372 6.46 13.80 -11.09
CA PRO A 372 5.39 13.56 -10.10
C PRO A 372 4.05 13.18 -10.75
N ARG A 373 3.77 13.72 -11.94
CA ARG A 373 2.55 13.40 -12.69
C ARG A 373 2.60 11.99 -13.26
N GLY A 374 3.74 11.56 -13.82
CA GLY A 374 3.92 10.21 -14.34
C GLY A 374 3.79 9.16 -13.22
N TRP A 375 4.45 9.36 -12.09
CA TRP A 375 4.31 8.46 -10.93
C TRP A 375 2.87 8.39 -10.43
N ALA A 376 2.23 9.55 -10.27
CA ALA A 376 0.84 9.61 -9.83
C ALA A 376 -0.11 8.89 -10.80
N ARG A 377 0.09 9.04 -12.11
CA ARG A 377 -0.72 8.41 -13.15
C ARG A 377 -0.54 6.90 -13.16
N LEU A 378 0.70 6.41 -13.17
CA LEU A 378 0.99 4.96 -13.17
C LEU A 378 0.41 4.28 -11.93
N TYR A 379 0.61 4.88 -10.75
CA TYR A 379 0.04 4.37 -9.52
C TYR A 379 -1.50 4.40 -9.53
N ALA A 380 -2.10 5.50 -9.99
CA ALA A 380 -3.55 5.61 -10.07
C ALA A 380 -4.15 4.58 -11.03
N VAL A 381 -3.53 4.37 -12.19
CA VAL A 381 -3.99 3.38 -13.17
C VAL A 381 -3.84 1.95 -12.62
N ASN A 382 -2.73 1.65 -11.93
CA ASN A 382 -2.57 0.37 -11.23
C ASN A 382 -3.65 0.15 -10.16
N THR A 383 -3.93 1.19 -9.36
CA THR A 383 -4.95 1.12 -8.31
C THR A 383 -6.37 1.00 -8.89
N LEU A 384 -6.66 1.64 -10.03
CA LEU A 384 -7.92 1.44 -10.76
C LEU A 384 -8.04 0.00 -11.26
N GLY A 385 -6.95 -0.57 -11.76
CA GLY A 385 -6.89 -2.00 -12.10
C GLY A 385 -7.20 -2.88 -10.89
N ALA A 386 -6.62 -2.57 -9.72
CA ALA A 386 -6.88 -3.26 -8.47
C ALA A 386 -8.37 -3.21 -8.06
N VAL A 387 -9.00 -2.02 -8.15
CA VAL A 387 -10.45 -1.86 -7.91
C VAL A 387 -11.28 -2.70 -8.87
N ALA A 388 -10.97 -2.65 -10.17
CA ALA A 388 -11.68 -3.42 -11.17
C ALA A 388 -11.52 -4.92 -10.95
N GLY A 389 -10.27 -5.39 -10.67
CA GLY A 389 -9.97 -6.78 -10.39
C GLY A 389 -10.66 -7.31 -9.14
N ALA A 390 -10.62 -6.56 -8.03
CA ALA A 390 -11.29 -6.93 -6.78
C ALA A 390 -12.81 -7.08 -6.97
N ASN A 391 -13.46 -6.12 -7.65
CA ASN A 391 -14.89 -6.18 -7.92
C ASN A 391 -15.24 -7.31 -8.90
N LEU A 392 -14.49 -7.48 -9.98
CA LEU A 392 -14.65 -8.59 -10.92
C LEU A 392 -14.57 -9.93 -10.19
N ALA A 393 -13.57 -10.11 -9.33
CA ALA A 393 -13.41 -11.31 -8.52
C ALA A 393 -14.59 -11.53 -7.57
N ALA A 394 -14.95 -10.53 -6.77
CA ALA A 394 -15.95 -10.67 -5.70
C ALA A 394 -17.39 -10.86 -6.23
N TRP A 395 -17.74 -10.14 -7.31
CA TRP A 395 -19.13 -10.10 -7.80
C TRP A 395 -19.42 -11.05 -8.95
N ILE A 396 -18.39 -11.40 -9.73
CA ILE A 396 -18.58 -12.20 -10.96
C ILE A 396 -17.81 -13.52 -10.85
N LEU A 397 -16.48 -13.49 -10.74
CA LEU A 397 -15.69 -14.71 -10.89
C LEU A 397 -15.93 -15.71 -9.74
N LEU A 398 -15.81 -15.28 -8.50
CA LEU A 398 -16.02 -16.19 -7.35
C LEU A 398 -17.41 -16.82 -7.30
N PRO A 399 -18.52 -16.09 -7.53
CA PRO A 399 -19.86 -16.71 -7.54
C PRO A 399 -20.10 -17.64 -8.72
N THR A 400 -19.45 -17.42 -9.88
CA THR A 400 -19.74 -18.16 -11.12
C THR A 400 -18.79 -19.34 -11.36
N ILE A 401 -17.50 -19.15 -11.14
CA ILE A 401 -16.47 -20.13 -11.50
C ILE A 401 -15.59 -20.59 -10.33
N GLY A 402 -15.77 -19.99 -9.14
CA GLY A 402 -15.01 -20.34 -7.93
C GLY A 402 -13.58 -19.82 -7.90
N PRO A 403 -12.81 -20.06 -6.78
CA PRO A 403 -11.52 -19.45 -6.54
C PRO A 403 -10.43 -19.90 -7.52
N SER A 404 -10.31 -21.19 -7.79
CA SER A 404 -9.24 -21.77 -8.63
C SER A 404 -9.33 -21.29 -10.07
N ALA A 405 -10.54 -21.29 -10.67
CA ALA A 405 -10.76 -20.75 -12.00
C ALA A 405 -10.57 -19.22 -12.03
N SER A 406 -10.93 -18.51 -10.96
CA SER A 406 -10.63 -17.06 -10.83
C SER A 406 -9.13 -16.77 -10.85
N SER A 407 -8.30 -17.61 -10.21
CA SER A 407 -6.85 -17.51 -10.28
C SER A 407 -6.31 -17.72 -11.70
N SER A 408 -6.89 -18.64 -12.46
CA SER A 408 -6.55 -18.86 -13.88
C SER A 408 -6.93 -17.66 -14.75
N VAL A 409 -8.07 -17.01 -14.47
CA VAL A 409 -8.46 -15.75 -15.13
C VAL A 409 -7.44 -14.64 -14.80
N ALA A 410 -7.00 -14.52 -13.53
CA ALA A 410 -5.95 -13.56 -13.18
C ALA A 410 -4.64 -13.82 -13.95
N ALA A 411 -4.25 -15.10 -14.12
CA ALA A 411 -3.08 -15.46 -14.93
C ALA A 411 -3.23 -15.03 -16.40
N SER A 412 -4.44 -15.11 -16.98
CA SER A 412 -4.70 -14.66 -18.35
C SER A 412 -4.58 -13.14 -18.55
N PHE A 413 -4.76 -12.34 -17.50
CA PHE A 413 -4.52 -10.88 -17.52
C PHE A 413 -3.04 -10.53 -17.62
N LEU A 414 -2.14 -11.49 -17.33
CA LEU A 414 -0.70 -11.30 -17.33
C LEU A 414 -0.04 -11.76 -18.65
N VAL A 415 -0.76 -12.41 -19.53
CA VAL A 415 -0.26 -12.89 -20.83
C VAL A 415 -0.89 -12.12 -21.98
#